data_6f62082e592145838075f91490cf7b0b
#
_entry.id   6f62082e592145838075f91490cf7b0b
#
_cell.length_a   1.000
_cell.length_b   1.000
_cell.length_c   1.000
_cell.angle_alpha   90.00
_cell.angle_beta   90.00
_cell.angle_gamma   90.00
#
_symmetry.space_group_name_H-M   'P 1'
#
loop_
_entity.id
_entity.type
_entity.pdbx_description
1 polymer ?
#
loop_
_entity_poly.entity_id
_entity_poly.type
_entity_poly.pdbx_seq_one_letter_code
_entity_poly.pdbx_strand_id
1 'polypeptide(L)'
;MKKIMSWAALMLVLCLPVCALAATEPNTKTIEETTTYEGDTIQITIDQWCYAFNRTSLRFFVANVHVDDPAQLQTAFAGEKYSKDNAEATSVIAARHDAILAVNGDYYNYKDKNGLVIRNGVLYRDEASSRDQLLIMNDGTFVALPRGTYTAGEGQKYIDEGVVQSFTFGPLLVNDGEAVELPEKYIISTKDTIREPRTAIGQVDANNYVIIVADGRRDGWSDKGMTLQELQQVFVEQGCKVAYNLDGGGSATMILGDQRVNKTSGSRERDVSDIVYFTK
;
A
#
# COMPACT_ATOMS: atom_id res chain seq x y z
N MET A 1 23.28 -30.76 17.94
CA MET A 1 22.08 -30.76 17.12
C MET A 1 22.22 -29.60 16.15
N LYS A 2 22.45 -29.86 14.85
CA LYS A 2 22.65 -28.85 13.82
C LYS A 2 21.27 -28.37 13.35
N LYS A 3 20.96 -27.10 13.50
CA LYS A 3 19.78 -26.47 12.90
C LYS A 3 19.97 -26.44 11.38
N ILE A 4 19.13 -27.15 10.67
CA ILE A 4 19.03 -27.08 9.22
C ILE A 4 18.18 -25.84 8.93
N MET A 5 18.85 -24.77 8.45
CA MET A 5 18.15 -23.64 7.86
C MET A 5 17.64 -24.07 6.47
N SER A 6 16.32 -24.17 6.35
CA SER A 6 15.66 -24.35 5.05
C SER A 6 15.77 -23.05 4.27
N TRP A 7 16.56 -23.05 3.22
CA TRP A 7 16.60 -21.98 2.23
C TRP A 7 15.44 -22.21 1.26
N ALA A 8 14.40 -21.37 1.31
CA ALA A 8 13.42 -21.31 0.24
C ALA A 8 14.15 -20.79 -1.01
N ALA A 9 14.13 -21.56 -2.08
CA ALA A 9 14.80 -21.21 -3.31
C ALA A 9 14.04 -20.07 -3.99
N LEU A 10 14.66 -18.89 -4.03
CA LEU A 10 14.22 -17.77 -4.86
C LEU A 10 14.55 -18.11 -6.32
N MET A 11 13.55 -18.52 -7.11
CA MET A 11 13.72 -18.65 -8.56
C MET A 11 13.62 -17.27 -9.21
N LEU A 12 14.76 -16.70 -9.57
CA LEU A 12 14.83 -15.47 -10.34
C LEU A 12 14.73 -15.84 -11.84
N VAL A 13 13.59 -15.55 -12.46
CA VAL A 13 13.46 -15.63 -13.91
C VAL A 13 13.82 -14.26 -14.49
N LEU A 14 14.98 -14.17 -15.15
CA LEU A 14 15.40 -12.97 -15.88
C LEU A 14 14.61 -12.87 -17.20
N CYS A 15 13.60 -12.01 -17.25
CA CYS A 15 13.03 -11.50 -18.49
C CYS A 15 13.63 -10.14 -18.83
N LEU A 16 14.12 -10.00 -20.05
CA LEU A 16 14.63 -8.72 -20.56
C LEU A 16 13.50 -7.67 -20.64
N PRO A 17 13.75 -6.38 -20.41
CA PRO A 17 12.71 -5.37 -20.34
C PRO A 17 12.03 -5.16 -21.70
N VAL A 18 10.80 -5.61 -21.82
CA VAL A 18 9.95 -5.46 -23.02
C VAL A 18 9.36 -4.03 -23.10
N CYS A 19 9.51 -3.22 -22.07
CA CYS A 19 8.95 -1.85 -22.02
C CYS A 19 9.46 -0.93 -23.16
N ALA A 20 10.60 -1.23 -23.76
CA ALA A 20 11.13 -0.46 -24.88
C ALA A 20 10.42 -0.75 -26.23
N LEU A 21 9.79 -1.94 -26.38
CA LEU A 21 9.04 -2.30 -27.58
C LEU A 21 7.54 -1.96 -27.50
N ALA A 22 6.95 -1.88 -26.31
CA ALA A 22 5.52 -1.58 -26.13
C ALA A 22 5.15 -0.12 -26.46
N ALA A 23 6.14 0.76 -26.66
CA ALA A 23 5.91 2.18 -26.96
C ALA A 23 5.27 2.45 -28.35
N THR A 24 5.03 1.42 -29.16
CA THR A 24 4.42 1.54 -30.50
C THR A 24 2.94 1.20 -30.55
N GLU A 25 2.40 0.48 -29.55
CA GLU A 25 0.99 0.13 -29.47
C GLU A 25 0.27 1.02 -28.43
N PRO A 26 -0.76 1.77 -28.84
CA PRO A 26 -1.48 2.64 -27.90
C PRO A 26 -2.29 1.80 -26.90
N ASN A 27 -2.18 2.13 -25.60
CA ASN A 27 -2.98 1.60 -24.50
C ASN A 27 -2.79 0.09 -24.19
N THR A 28 -1.56 -0.40 -24.21
CA THR A 28 -1.26 -1.79 -23.88
C THR A 28 -0.82 -1.94 -22.42
N LYS A 29 -1.49 -2.83 -21.68
CA LYS A 29 -1.05 -3.30 -20.35
C LYS A 29 -0.36 -4.65 -20.51
N THR A 30 0.85 -4.79 -19.98
CA THR A 30 1.62 -6.05 -20.01
C THR A 30 2.27 -6.31 -18.65
N ILE A 31 2.31 -7.59 -18.25
CA ILE A 31 3.16 -8.03 -17.13
C ILE A 31 4.57 -8.21 -17.71
N GLU A 32 5.54 -7.51 -17.11
CA GLU A 32 6.95 -7.58 -17.51
C GLU A 32 7.71 -8.63 -16.69
N GLU A 33 7.34 -8.79 -15.43
CA GLU A 33 7.99 -9.69 -14.49
C GLU A 33 6.98 -10.15 -13.42
N THR A 34 7.11 -11.39 -12.97
CA THR A 34 6.39 -11.92 -11.81
C THR A 34 7.40 -12.48 -10.82
N THR A 35 7.32 -12.04 -9.59
CA THR A 35 8.11 -12.53 -8.44
C THR A 35 7.19 -13.24 -7.46
N THR A 36 7.58 -14.42 -6.97
CA THR A 36 6.80 -15.19 -5.99
C THR A 36 7.60 -15.42 -4.71
N TYR A 37 6.89 -15.43 -3.60
CA TYR A 37 7.38 -15.89 -2.30
C TYR A 37 6.42 -16.94 -1.75
N GLU A 38 6.95 -18.10 -1.38
CA GLU A 38 6.20 -19.23 -0.82
C GLU A 38 6.72 -19.51 0.59
N GLY A 39 5.94 -19.11 1.60
CA GLY A 39 6.17 -19.44 3.01
C GLY A 39 5.18 -20.50 3.49
N ASP A 40 5.36 -20.98 4.72
CA ASP A 40 4.49 -22.00 5.30
C ASP A 40 3.05 -21.49 5.54
N THR A 41 2.89 -20.20 5.85
CA THR A 41 1.62 -19.57 6.22
C THR A 41 1.30 -18.33 5.41
N ILE A 42 2.15 -17.95 4.44
CA ILE A 42 1.97 -16.78 3.60
C ILE A 42 2.49 -17.04 2.20
N GLN A 43 1.71 -16.64 1.21
CA GLN A 43 2.06 -16.71 -0.21
C GLN A 43 1.92 -15.32 -0.83
N ILE A 44 2.91 -14.92 -1.63
CA ILE A 44 2.92 -13.60 -2.27
C ILE A 44 3.29 -13.78 -3.73
N THR A 45 2.49 -13.17 -4.62
CA THR A 45 2.83 -13.01 -6.03
C THR A 45 2.86 -11.53 -6.35
N ILE A 46 3.96 -11.03 -6.87
CA ILE A 46 4.12 -9.63 -7.27
C ILE A 46 4.28 -9.58 -8.78
N ASP A 47 3.30 -9.01 -9.46
CA ASP A 47 3.35 -8.73 -10.88
C ASP A 47 3.81 -7.30 -11.13
N GLN A 48 4.90 -7.14 -11.87
CA GLN A 48 5.34 -5.86 -12.41
C GLN A 48 4.61 -5.58 -13.71
N TRP A 49 3.77 -4.55 -13.71
CA TRP A 49 3.01 -4.12 -14.86
C TRP A 49 3.65 -2.91 -15.53
N CYS A 50 3.64 -2.91 -16.87
CA CYS A 50 3.88 -1.73 -17.70
C CYS A 50 2.60 -1.39 -18.45
N TYR A 51 2.15 -0.15 -18.32
CA TYR A 51 1.05 0.40 -19.11
C TYR A 51 1.59 1.50 -20.01
N ALA A 52 1.64 1.25 -21.30
CA ALA A 52 2.09 2.20 -22.31
C ALA A 52 0.89 2.98 -22.88
N PHE A 53 0.98 4.30 -22.90
CA PHE A 53 -0.06 5.19 -23.45
C PHE A 53 0.54 6.50 -23.97
N ASN A 54 0.10 6.94 -25.15
CA ASN A 54 0.49 8.24 -25.75
C ASN A 54 1.99 8.57 -25.65
N ARG A 55 2.87 7.62 -26.00
CA ARG A 55 4.34 7.73 -25.89
C ARG A 55 4.87 7.88 -24.47
N THR A 56 4.08 7.61 -23.47
CA THR A 56 4.51 7.55 -22.08
C THR A 56 4.29 6.14 -21.52
N SER A 57 4.85 5.86 -20.36
CA SER A 57 4.58 4.62 -19.65
C SER A 57 4.33 4.88 -18.17
N LEU A 58 3.63 3.95 -17.58
CA LEU A 58 3.41 3.83 -16.15
C LEU A 58 3.87 2.44 -15.73
N ARG A 59 4.76 2.35 -14.75
CA ARG A 59 5.12 1.09 -14.11
C ARG A 59 4.45 1.01 -12.75
N PHE A 60 3.85 -0.13 -12.46
CA PHE A 60 3.27 -0.40 -11.16
C PHE A 60 3.38 -1.88 -10.80
N PHE A 61 3.31 -2.16 -9.52
CA PHE A 61 3.48 -3.48 -8.95
C PHE A 61 2.19 -3.85 -8.23
N VAL A 62 1.68 -5.03 -8.52
CA VAL A 62 0.50 -5.62 -7.86
C VAL A 62 0.97 -6.82 -7.07
N ALA A 63 0.98 -6.72 -5.75
CA ALA A 63 1.26 -7.83 -4.86
C ALA A 63 -0.04 -8.44 -4.38
N ASN A 64 -0.30 -9.68 -4.79
CA ASN A 64 -1.36 -10.54 -4.28
C ASN A 64 -0.80 -11.31 -3.10
N VAL A 65 -1.39 -11.14 -1.93
CA VAL A 65 -0.93 -11.72 -0.67
C VAL A 65 -2.02 -12.61 -0.10
N HIS A 66 -1.71 -13.89 0.11
CA HIS A 66 -2.52 -14.81 0.87
C HIS A 66 -1.85 -15.09 2.21
N VAL A 67 -2.61 -15.05 3.30
CA VAL A 67 -2.16 -15.40 4.65
C VAL A 67 -3.09 -16.44 5.27
N ASP A 68 -2.55 -17.34 6.07
CA ASP A 68 -3.37 -18.30 6.82
C ASP A 68 -4.05 -17.63 8.03
N ASP A 69 -3.41 -16.61 8.61
CA ASP A 69 -3.92 -15.84 9.75
C ASP A 69 -3.91 -14.34 9.42
N PRO A 70 -5.05 -13.64 9.47
CA PRO A 70 -5.14 -12.20 9.30
C PRO A 70 -4.22 -11.38 10.22
N ALA A 71 -3.85 -11.90 11.39
CA ALA A 71 -2.90 -11.27 12.31
C ALA A 71 -1.47 -11.11 11.72
N GLN A 72 -1.18 -11.77 10.57
CA GLN A 72 0.07 -11.58 9.85
C GLN A 72 0.16 -10.22 9.14
N LEU A 73 -0.97 -9.52 8.93
CA LEU A 73 -1.00 -8.12 8.49
C LEU A 73 -0.84 -7.21 9.69
N GLN A 74 0.27 -6.50 9.75
CA GLN A 74 0.66 -5.65 10.88
C GLN A 74 1.10 -4.25 10.44
N THR A 75 1.32 -3.39 11.43
CA THR A 75 1.87 -2.05 11.24
C THR A 75 3.00 -1.80 12.24
N ALA A 76 3.97 -0.96 11.85
CA ALA A 76 5.04 -0.54 12.74
C ALA A 76 5.37 0.94 12.55
N PHE A 77 5.64 1.64 13.65
CA PHE A 77 6.05 3.03 13.63
C PHE A 77 7.56 3.19 13.37
N ALA A 78 7.93 4.29 12.72
CA ALA A 78 9.30 4.76 12.73
C ALA A 78 9.78 4.97 14.17
N GLY A 79 10.98 4.48 14.50
CA GLY A 79 11.55 4.59 15.85
C GLY A 79 10.74 3.89 16.93
N GLU A 80 9.94 2.87 16.58
CA GLU A 80 9.09 2.07 17.50
C GLU A 80 8.12 2.91 18.34
N LYS A 81 7.80 4.11 17.92
CA LYS A 81 6.98 5.02 18.73
C LYS A 81 6.12 5.93 17.87
N TYR A 82 4.84 6.04 18.21
CA TYR A 82 3.99 7.08 17.68
C TYR A 82 4.56 8.46 18.00
N SER A 83 5.02 9.16 16.98
CA SER A 83 5.58 10.50 17.10
C SER A 83 5.50 11.23 15.77
N LYS A 84 5.14 12.52 15.81
CA LYS A 84 5.19 13.39 14.62
C LYS A 84 6.62 13.72 14.16
N ASP A 85 7.60 13.47 15.01
CA ASP A 85 9.01 13.81 14.76
C ASP A 85 9.84 12.60 14.29
N ASN A 86 9.27 11.39 14.37
CA ASN A 86 9.94 10.17 13.92
C ASN A 86 9.64 9.89 12.46
N ALA A 87 10.67 9.62 11.70
CA ALA A 87 10.57 9.12 10.33
C ALA A 87 11.80 8.28 10.00
N GLU A 88 11.61 7.15 9.32
CA GLU A 88 12.66 6.22 8.87
C GLU A 88 12.29 5.67 7.49
N ALA A 89 13.28 5.16 6.75
CA ALA A 89 13.01 4.49 5.48
C ALA A 89 12.14 3.24 5.70
N THR A 90 11.23 2.97 4.78
CA THR A 90 10.37 1.76 4.80
C THR A 90 11.20 0.50 4.97
N SER A 91 12.34 0.38 4.25
CA SER A 91 13.24 -0.77 4.35
C SER A 91 13.87 -0.95 5.75
N VAL A 92 14.15 0.15 6.46
CA VAL A 92 14.73 0.10 7.81
C VAL A 92 13.72 -0.42 8.82
N ILE A 93 12.48 0.08 8.76
CA ILE A 93 11.42 -0.38 9.64
C ILE A 93 11.08 -1.85 9.32
N ALA A 94 10.94 -2.19 8.03
CA ALA A 94 10.65 -3.56 7.57
C ALA A 94 11.70 -4.57 8.07
N ALA A 95 12.98 -4.25 7.94
CA ALA A 95 14.07 -5.13 8.40
C ALA A 95 14.04 -5.35 9.93
N ARG A 96 13.66 -4.34 10.71
CA ARG A 96 13.54 -4.44 12.17
C ARG A 96 12.43 -5.40 12.61
N HIS A 97 11.39 -5.54 11.80
CA HIS A 97 10.23 -6.40 12.07
C HIS A 97 10.25 -7.73 11.30
N ASP A 98 11.37 -8.09 10.68
CA ASP A 98 11.48 -9.30 9.85
C ASP A 98 10.33 -9.43 8.84
N ALA A 99 9.91 -8.29 8.26
CA ALA A 99 8.81 -8.22 7.34
C ALA A 99 9.11 -9.01 6.05
N ILE A 100 8.16 -9.81 5.60
CA ILE A 100 8.24 -10.52 4.32
C ILE A 100 7.91 -9.56 3.17
N LEU A 101 6.79 -8.84 3.29
CA LEU A 101 6.38 -7.76 2.40
C LEU A 101 6.07 -6.53 3.24
N ALA A 102 6.55 -5.37 2.83
CA ALA A 102 6.22 -4.12 3.48
C ALA A 102 6.02 -2.99 2.47
N VAL A 103 5.13 -2.06 2.81
CA VAL A 103 4.95 -0.80 2.11
C VAL A 103 4.86 0.35 3.12
N ASN A 104 5.13 1.58 2.66
CA ASN A 104 4.84 2.76 3.48
C ASN A 104 3.36 2.82 3.87
N GLY A 105 3.11 3.32 5.06
CA GLY A 105 1.77 3.42 5.60
C GLY A 105 1.11 4.78 5.40
N ASP A 106 0.63 5.33 6.52
CA ASP A 106 -0.11 6.58 6.61
C ASP A 106 0.82 7.80 6.72
N TYR A 107 0.27 9.00 6.65
CA TYR A 107 0.98 10.26 6.81
C TYR A 107 0.44 11.03 8.02
N TYR A 108 0.44 10.39 9.20
CA TYR A 108 -0.18 10.92 10.40
C TYR A 108 0.62 12.02 11.10
N ASN A 109 1.92 12.15 10.80
CA ASN A 109 2.81 13.11 11.45
C ASN A 109 2.76 14.51 10.85
N TYR A 110 2.08 14.70 9.73
CA TYR A 110 1.91 16.02 9.15
C TYR A 110 1.02 16.89 10.06
N LYS A 111 1.13 18.22 9.96
CA LYS A 111 0.44 19.21 10.80
C LYS A 111 -1.09 19.07 10.87
N ASP A 112 -1.62 18.17 10.11
CA ASP A 112 -3.01 17.86 9.98
C ASP A 112 -3.43 16.86 11.06
N LYS A 113 -4.09 17.36 12.10
CA LYS A 113 -4.63 16.55 13.19
C LYS A 113 -5.95 15.90 12.75
N ASN A 114 -5.92 15.07 11.72
CA ASN A 114 -7.11 14.44 11.17
C ASN A 114 -7.21 12.97 11.53
N GLY A 115 -8.36 12.60 12.07
CA GLY A 115 -8.84 11.22 12.12
C GLY A 115 -8.23 10.34 13.18
N LEU A 116 -8.57 9.10 13.07
CA LEU A 116 -8.27 8.03 13.99
C LEU A 116 -6.91 7.40 13.70
N VAL A 117 -6.09 7.19 14.72
CA VAL A 117 -4.87 6.36 14.63
C VAL A 117 -4.95 5.26 15.66
N ILE A 118 -5.26 4.06 15.18
CA ILE A 118 -5.16 2.81 15.92
C ILE A 118 -4.05 1.99 15.26
N ARG A 119 -3.12 1.44 16.05
CA ARG A 119 -2.10 0.51 15.59
C ARG A 119 -2.01 -0.66 16.57
N ASN A 120 -2.15 -1.86 16.06
CA ASN A 120 -2.10 -3.10 16.84
C ASN A 120 -3.05 -3.06 18.07
N GLY A 121 -4.28 -2.54 17.88
CA GLY A 121 -5.31 -2.44 18.93
C GLY A 121 -5.08 -1.34 19.96
N VAL A 122 -4.11 -0.44 19.77
CA VAL A 122 -3.83 0.68 20.68
C VAL A 122 -4.24 1.99 20.01
N LEU A 123 -4.99 2.81 20.78
CA LEU A 123 -5.43 4.14 20.35
C LEU A 123 -4.34 5.19 20.58
N TYR A 124 -3.91 5.85 19.51
CA TYR A 124 -2.90 6.91 19.55
C TYR A 124 -3.45 8.29 19.23
N ARG A 125 -4.52 8.37 18.44
CA ARG A 125 -5.19 9.63 18.10
C ARG A 125 -6.66 9.37 17.84
N ASP A 126 -7.50 10.26 18.37
CA ASP A 126 -8.95 10.23 18.27
C ASP A 126 -9.47 11.64 17.94
N GLU A 127 -9.31 12.05 16.70
CA GLU A 127 -9.68 13.38 16.21
C GLU A 127 -10.70 13.25 15.07
N ALA A 128 -11.54 14.26 14.89
CA ALA A 128 -12.45 14.32 13.75
C ALA A 128 -11.70 14.23 12.44
N SER A 129 -12.32 13.64 11.41
CA SER A 129 -11.75 13.54 10.08
C SER A 129 -12.70 14.08 9.01
N SER A 130 -12.14 14.90 8.12
CA SER A 130 -12.80 15.28 6.86
C SER A 130 -12.48 14.31 5.71
N ARG A 131 -11.76 13.22 5.98
CA ARG A 131 -11.31 12.23 5.01
C ARG A 131 -11.98 10.90 5.24
N ASP A 132 -12.02 10.10 4.19
CA ASP A 132 -12.33 8.68 4.33
C ASP A 132 -11.28 8.02 5.22
N GLN A 133 -11.69 7.01 5.98
CA GLN A 133 -10.78 6.22 6.82
C GLN A 133 -10.97 4.73 6.50
N LEU A 134 -9.91 3.97 6.65
CA LEU A 134 -9.94 2.51 6.61
C LEU A 134 -9.74 1.99 8.02
N LEU A 135 -10.58 1.05 8.44
CA LEU A 135 -10.39 0.23 9.63
C LEU A 135 -10.07 -1.19 9.21
N ILE A 136 -9.19 -1.85 9.96
CA ILE A 136 -8.92 -3.28 9.80
C ILE A 136 -9.28 -3.95 11.12
N MET A 137 -10.17 -4.94 11.02
CA MET A 137 -10.64 -5.73 12.14
C MET A 137 -9.63 -6.83 12.50
N ASN A 138 -9.74 -7.38 13.70
CA ASN A 138 -8.89 -8.47 14.18
C ASN A 138 -9.06 -9.78 13.39
N ASP A 139 -10.18 -9.94 12.69
CA ASP A 139 -10.41 -11.05 11.76
C ASP A 139 -9.91 -10.76 10.32
N GLY A 140 -9.20 -9.65 10.13
CA GLY A 140 -8.68 -9.20 8.85
C GLY A 140 -9.66 -8.43 7.96
N THR A 141 -10.92 -8.29 8.36
CA THR A 141 -11.93 -7.57 7.57
C THR A 141 -11.61 -6.08 7.45
N PHE A 142 -11.65 -5.55 6.24
CA PHE A 142 -11.54 -4.13 5.97
C PHE A 142 -12.91 -3.46 6.05
N VAL A 143 -13.01 -2.40 6.83
CA VAL A 143 -14.22 -1.60 6.98
C VAL A 143 -13.94 -0.17 6.55
N ALA A 144 -14.68 0.29 5.55
CA ALA A 144 -14.60 1.67 5.08
C ALA A 144 -15.39 2.59 6.00
N LEU A 145 -14.80 3.71 6.43
CA LEU A 145 -15.50 4.84 7.04
C LEU A 145 -15.44 6.02 6.06
N PRO A 146 -16.54 6.32 5.36
CA PRO A 146 -16.61 7.47 4.47
C PRO A 146 -16.38 8.79 5.25
N ARG A 147 -15.84 9.79 4.55
CA ARG A 147 -15.64 11.14 5.11
C ARG A 147 -16.89 11.68 5.78
N GLY A 148 -16.70 12.28 6.95
CA GLY A 148 -17.79 12.89 7.73
C GLY A 148 -18.66 11.89 8.51
N THR A 149 -18.34 10.60 8.50
CA THR A 149 -19.08 9.59 9.28
C THR A 149 -18.42 9.30 10.64
N TYR A 150 -17.13 9.58 10.79
CA TYR A 150 -16.42 9.37 12.06
C TYR A 150 -16.63 10.53 13.03
N THR A 151 -16.99 10.20 14.27
CA THR A 151 -17.12 11.16 15.38
C THR A 151 -15.91 11.01 16.32
N ALA A 152 -15.20 12.10 16.58
CA ALA A 152 -14.10 12.10 17.56
C ALA A 152 -14.59 11.69 18.94
N GLY A 153 -13.78 10.93 19.67
CA GLY A 153 -14.10 10.36 20.98
C GLY A 153 -14.69 8.95 20.92
N GLU A 154 -14.91 8.38 19.72
CA GLU A 154 -15.42 7.02 19.54
C GLU A 154 -14.30 5.97 19.31
N GLY A 155 -13.03 6.39 19.30
CA GLY A 155 -11.91 5.49 18.96
C GLY A 155 -11.81 4.25 19.84
N GLN A 156 -12.09 4.36 21.14
CA GLN A 156 -12.09 3.20 22.05
C GLN A 156 -13.22 2.21 21.71
N LYS A 157 -14.39 2.71 21.34
CA LYS A 157 -15.51 1.86 20.91
C LYS A 157 -15.13 0.97 19.73
N TYR A 158 -14.42 1.53 18.72
CA TYR A 158 -13.96 0.74 17.59
C TYR A 158 -12.96 -0.35 17.99
N ILE A 159 -12.07 -0.07 18.96
CA ILE A 159 -11.18 -1.11 19.50
C ILE A 159 -11.98 -2.20 20.20
N ASP A 160 -12.97 -1.83 21.02
CA ASP A 160 -13.83 -2.77 21.73
C ASP A 160 -14.66 -3.63 20.75
N GLU A 161 -14.94 -3.11 19.55
CA GLU A 161 -15.60 -3.81 18.44
C GLU A 161 -14.61 -4.66 17.60
N GLY A 162 -13.32 -4.64 17.93
CA GLY A 162 -12.30 -5.50 17.30
C GLY A 162 -11.40 -4.83 16.27
N VAL A 163 -11.43 -3.49 16.14
CA VAL A 163 -10.51 -2.78 15.25
C VAL A 163 -9.08 -2.85 15.79
N VAL A 164 -8.15 -3.29 14.95
CA VAL A 164 -6.73 -3.38 15.28
C VAL A 164 -5.87 -2.34 14.55
N GLN A 165 -6.28 -1.89 13.36
CA GLN A 165 -5.57 -0.86 12.59
C GLN A 165 -6.56 0.18 12.04
N SER A 166 -6.11 1.43 11.86
CA SER A 166 -6.87 2.46 11.15
C SER A 166 -5.96 3.34 10.30
N PHE A 167 -6.42 3.77 9.14
CA PHE A 167 -5.67 4.66 8.24
C PHE A 167 -6.52 5.85 7.87
N THR A 168 -5.90 7.03 7.73
CA THR A 168 -6.60 8.31 7.51
C THR A 168 -6.07 9.12 6.34
N PHE A 169 -5.14 8.58 5.56
CA PHE A 169 -4.63 9.25 4.37
C PHE A 169 -5.72 9.32 3.29
N GLY A 170 -6.18 8.19 2.76
CA GLY A 170 -7.24 8.02 1.76
C GLY A 170 -6.90 8.54 0.35
N PRO A 171 -7.88 8.65 -0.53
CA PRO A 171 -9.28 8.33 -0.30
C PRO A 171 -9.58 6.82 -0.29
N LEU A 172 -10.81 6.49 0.08
CA LEU A 172 -11.42 5.20 -0.24
C LEU A 172 -11.49 5.09 -1.77
N LEU A 173 -11.16 3.91 -2.30
CA LEU A 173 -11.12 3.65 -3.74
C LEU A 173 -12.24 2.69 -4.17
N VAL A 174 -12.43 1.61 -3.40
CA VAL A 174 -13.43 0.58 -3.66
C VAL A 174 -14.18 0.31 -2.36
N ASN A 175 -15.49 0.15 -2.45
CA ASN A 175 -16.35 -0.31 -1.37
C ASN A 175 -17.40 -1.28 -1.91
N ASP A 176 -17.64 -2.38 -1.20
CA ASP A 176 -18.53 -3.45 -1.61
C ASP A 176 -18.27 -3.99 -3.04
N GLY A 177 -17.00 -3.97 -3.47
CA GLY A 177 -16.57 -4.43 -4.80
C GLY A 177 -16.77 -3.42 -5.92
N GLU A 178 -17.26 -2.23 -5.62
CA GLU A 178 -17.53 -1.19 -6.61
C GLU A 178 -16.65 0.04 -6.40
N ALA A 179 -16.29 0.70 -7.50
CA ALA A 179 -15.56 1.96 -7.48
C ALA A 179 -16.40 3.06 -6.81
N VAL A 180 -15.82 3.76 -5.83
CA VAL A 180 -16.49 4.87 -5.17
C VAL A 180 -16.26 6.19 -5.91
N GLU A 181 -17.12 7.18 -5.68
CA GLU A 181 -16.93 8.54 -6.20
C GLU A 181 -15.71 9.19 -5.55
N LEU A 182 -14.70 9.52 -6.35
CA LEU A 182 -13.48 10.15 -5.89
C LEU A 182 -13.68 11.66 -5.66
N PRO A 183 -13.11 12.23 -4.59
CA PRO A 183 -13.19 13.66 -4.35
C PRO A 183 -12.37 14.44 -5.40
N GLU A 184 -12.90 15.56 -5.89
CA GLU A 184 -12.20 16.43 -6.85
C GLU A 184 -10.85 16.95 -6.34
N LYS A 185 -10.72 17.12 -5.02
CA LYS A 185 -9.49 17.57 -4.35
C LYS A 185 -9.19 16.67 -3.19
N TYR A 186 -7.94 16.23 -3.11
CA TYR A 186 -7.47 15.37 -2.05
C TYR A 186 -6.15 15.86 -1.44
N ILE A 187 -6.03 15.83 -0.13
CA ILE A 187 -4.98 16.23 0.84
C ILE A 187 -4.10 17.44 0.46
N ILE A 188 -3.41 17.44 -0.66
CA ILE A 188 -2.40 18.45 -1.02
C ILE A 188 -2.75 19.05 -2.40
N SER A 189 -3.95 19.64 -2.52
CA SER A 189 -4.42 20.24 -3.78
C SER A 189 -4.26 19.38 -5.05
N THR A 190 -4.06 18.08 -4.89
CA THR A 190 -4.00 17.13 -5.99
C THR A 190 -5.41 16.79 -6.44
N LYS A 191 -5.67 17.00 -7.71
CA LYS A 191 -6.88 16.48 -8.35
C LYS A 191 -6.75 14.98 -8.51
N ASP A 192 -7.87 14.27 -8.52
CA ASP A 192 -7.97 12.84 -8.81
C ASP A 192 -7.25 12.42 -10.12
N THR A 193 -7.16 13.35 -11.07
CA THR A 193 -6.54 13.19 -12.39
C THR A 193 -5.02 13.40 -12.41
N ILE A 194 -4.40 13.82 -11.30
CA ILE A 194 -2.94 14.03 -11.27
C ILE A 194 -2.23 12.69 -11.12
N ARG A 195 -1.24 12.48 -11.98
CA ARG A 195 -0.37 11.31 -11.94
C ARG A 195 0.70 11.48 -10.90
N GLU A 196 0.76 10.53 -9.97
CA GLU A 196 1.72 10.51 -8.86
C GLU A 196 2.17 9.07 -8.58
N PRO A 197 3.34 8.87 -7.95
CA PRO A 197 3.62 7.60 -7.29
C PRO A 197 2.53 7.31 -6.26
N ARG A 198 2.05 6.07 -6.21
CA ARG A 198 0.95 5.65 -5.33
C ARG A 198 1.35 4.45 -4.50
N THR A 199 0.78 4.35 -3.32
CA THR A 199 0.72 3.15 -2.50
C THR A 199 -0.70 2.97 -2.05
N ALA A 200 -1.23 1.75 -2.16
CA ALA A 200 -2.59 1.46 -1.75
C ALA A 200 -2.73 0.00 -1.34
N ILE A 201 -3.74 -0.26 -0.51
CA ILE A 201 -4.06 -1.59 0.01
C ILE A 201 -5.53 -1.91 -0.30
N GLY A 202 -5.80 -3.16 -0.67
CA GLY A 202 -7.15 -3.67 -0.87
C GLY A 202 -7.31 -5.05 -0.26
N GLN A 203 -8.55 -5.44 -0.04
CA GLN A 203 -8.95 -6.74 0.45
C GLN A 203 -9.94 -7.41 -0.49
N VAL A 204 -9.64 -8.65 -0.87
CA VAL A 204 -10.56 -9.52 -1.62
C VAL A 204 -11.47 -10.28 -0.66
N ASP A 205 -10.88 -10.85 0.39
CA ASP A 205 -11.55 -11.51 1.52
C ASP A 205 -10.63 -11.50 2.76
N ALA A 206 -11.04 -12.13 3.86
CA ALA A 206 -10.34 -12.07 5.15
C ALA A 206 -8.87 -12.47 5.11
N ASN A 207 -8.47 -13.31 4.14
CA ASN A 207 -7.12 -13.87 4.03
C ASN A 207 -6.36 -13.41 2.79
N ASN A 208 -7.03 -12.69 1.87
CA ASN A 208 -6.49 -12.31 0.57
C ASN A 208 -6.46 -10.78 0.41
N TYR A 209 -5.26 -10.25 0.28
CA TYR A 209 -4.99 -8.82 0.18
C TYR A 209 -4.29 -8.48 -1.14
N VAL A 210 -4.51 -7.27 -1.61
CA VAL A 210 -3.85 -6.70 -2.78
C VAL A 210 -3.13 -5.43 -2.37
N ILE A 211 -1.82 -5.36 -2.62
CA ILE A 211 -1.02 -4.17 -2.39
C ILE A 211 -0.58 -3.63 -3.75
N ILE A 212 -0.79 -2.36 -4.00
CA ILE A 212 -0.36 -1.72 -5.24
C ILE A 212 0.61 -0.59 -4.94
N VAL A 213 1.77 -0.61 -5.61
CA VAL A 213 2.71 0.51 -5.62
C VAL A 213 2.98 0.91 -7.06
N ALA A 214 2.80 2.20 -7.37
CA ALA A 214 3.10 2.76 -8.68
C ALA A 214 4.32 3.67 -8.62
N ASP A 215 5.27 3.48 -9.55
CA ASP A 215 6.37 4.40 -9.79
C ASP A 215 5.87 5.75 -10.34
N GLY A 216 6.67 6.79 -10.23
CA GLY A 216 6.30 8.07 -10.83
C GLY A 216 7.33 9.18 -10.58
N ARG A 217 6.98 10.40 -11.05
CA ARG A 217 7.82 11.62 -10.92
C ARG A 217 9.21 11.46 -11.54
N ARG A 218 9.33 10.66 -12.62
CA ARG A 218 10.60 10.50 -13.32
C ARG A 218 10.66 11.40 -14.53
N ASP A 219 11.88 11.81 -14.86
CA ASP A 219 12.15 12.60 -16.05
C ASP A 219 11.95 11.77 -17.34
N GLY A 220 11.58 12.45 -18.42
CA GLY A 220 11.36 11.80 -19.71
C GLY A 220 9.96 11.24 -19.90
N TRP A 221 9.86 10.14 -20.66
CA TRP A 221 8.59 9.57 -21.13
C TRP A 221 8.11 8.38 -20.26
N SER A 222 8.95 7.88 -19.35
CA SER A 222 8.68 6.73 -18.50
C SER A 222 8.22 7.10 -17.11
N ASP A 223 7.47 6.19 -16.49
CA ASP A 223 7.09 6.22 -15.07
C ASP A 223 6.45 7.56 -14.64
N LYS A 224 5.38 7.94 -15.33
CA LYS A 224 4.66 9.20 -15.06
C LYS A 224 3.82 9.21 -13.77
N GLY A 225 3.66 8.05 -13.16
CA GLY A 225 2.76 7.88 -12.02
C GLY A 225 1.35 7.49 -12.44
N MET A 226 0.50 7.22 -11.46
CA MET A 226 -0.85 6.72 -11.59
C MET A 226 -1.86 7.74 -11.07
N THR A 227 -2.97 7.94 -11.77
CA THR A 227 -4.12 8.68 -11.24
C THR A 227 -4.86 7.84 -10.20
N LEU A 228 -5.68 8.46 -9.35
CA LEU A 228 -6.52 7.71 -8.42
C LEU A 228 -7.57 6.86 -9.14
N GLN A 229 -8.07 7.32 -10.29
CA GLN A 229 -9.03 6.57 -11.11
C GLN A 229 -8.40 5.29 -11.69
N GLU A 230 -7.17 5.38 -12.21
CA GLU A 230 -6.45 4.20 -12.71
C GLU A 230 -6.14 3.21 -11.58
N LEU A 231 -5.74 3.71 -10.41
CA LEU A 231 -5.49 2.91 -9.22
C LEU A 231 -6.76 2.19 -8.76
N GLN A 232 -7.87 2.91 -8.68
CA GLN A 232 -9.20 2.37 -8.36
C GLN A 232 -9.59 1.26 -9.31
N GLN A 233 -9.42 1.48 -10.63
CA GLN A 233 -9.76 0.50 -11.66
C GLN A 233 -8.96 -0.79 -11.50
N VAL A 234 -7.66 -0.71 -11.15
CA VAL A 234 -6.84 -1.91 -10.91
C VAL A 234 -7.39 -2.71 -9.73
N PHE A 235 -7.81 -2.08 -8.63
CA PHE A 235 -8.39 -2.79 -7.49
C PHE A 235 -9.72 -3.46 -7.83
N VAL A 236 -10.57 -2.83 -8.64
CA VAL A 236 -11.81 -3.46 -9.15
C VAL A 236 -11.48 -4.68 -10.01
N GLU A 237 -10.49 -4.56 -10.92
CA GLU A 237 -10.02 -5.66 -11.78
C GLU A 237 -9.43 -6.83 -10.94
N GLN A 238 -8.84 -6.54 -9.77
CA GLN A 238 -8.34 -7.55 -8.82
C GLN A 238 -9.45 -8.15 -7.94
N GLY A 239 -10.69 -7.71 -8.08
CA GLY A 239 -11.83 -8.24 -7.31
C GLY A 239 -11.86 -7.82 -5.84
N CYS A 240 -11.20 -6.71 -5.49
CA CYS A 240 -11.21 -6.20 -4.12
C CYS A 240 -12.59 -5.74 -3.69
N LYS A 241 -13.03 -6.13 -2.50
CA LYS A 241 -14.25 -5.64 -1.85
C LYS A 241 -14.08 -4.25 -1.27
N VAL A 242 -12.93 -4.00 -0.66
CA VAL A 242 -12.56 -2.68 -0.11
C VAL A 242 -11.14 -2.37 -0.57
N ALA A 243 -10.89 -1.14 -1.02
CA ALA A 243 -9.54 -0.67 -1.35
C ALA A 243 -9.35 0.78 -0.92
N TYR A 244 -8.15 1.09 -0.47
CA TYR A 244 -7.83 2.36 0.18
C TYR A 244 -6.44 2.87 -0.21
N ASN A 245 -6.34 4.15 -0.55
CA ASN A 245 -5.09 4.79 -0.90
C ASN A 245 -4.32 5.22 0.36
N LEU A 246 -3.04 4.91 0.42
CA LEU A 246 -2.10 5.31 1.47
C LEU A 246 -1.23 6.49 1.00
N ASP A 247 -0.26 6.94 1.83
CA ASP A 247 0.68 7.98 1.42
C ASP A 247 1.46 7.54 0.17
N GLY A 248 1.67 8.48 -0.71
CA GLY A 248 2.29 8.24 -2.00
C GLY A 248 3.43 9.22 -2.28
N GLY A 249 3.59 9.59 -3.55
CA GLY A 249 4.65 10.50 -3.97
C GLY A 249 6.03 9.95 -3.62
N GLY A 250 6.83 10.73 -2.88
CA GLY A 250 8.17 10.31 -2.46
C GLY A 250 8.22 9.14 -1.51
N SER A 251 7.11 8.83 -0.81
CA SER A 251 7.00 7.73 0.15
C SER A 251 6.77 6.37 -0.51
N ALA A 252 6.20 6.34 -1.72
CA ALA A 252 5.81 5.10 -2.39
C ALA A 252 6.97 4.10 -2.48
N THR A 253 6.93 3.08 -1.64
CA THR A 253 7.99 2.07 -1.51
C THR A 253 7.38 0.71 -1.20
N MET A 254 7.84 -0.32 -1.90
CA MET A 254 7.53 -1.73 -1.63
C MET A 254 8.83 -2.50 -1.41
N ILE A 255 8.88 -3.27 -0.33
CA ILE A 255 10.01 -4.10 0.09
C ILE A 255 9.54 -5.56 0.14
N LEU A 256 10.28 -6.47 -0.48
CA LEU A 256 10.11 -7.91 -0.35
C LEU A 256 11.39 -8.50 0.27
N GLY A 257 11.30 -8.99 1.50
CA GLY A 257 12.47 -9.37 2.29
C GLY A 257 13.42 -8.18 2.49
N ASP A 258 14.64 -8.27 1.96
CA ASP A 258 15.65 -7.20 2.00
C ASP A 258 15.73 -6.38 0.69
N GLN A 259 14.87 -6.69 -0.30
CA GLN A 259 14.92 -6.10 -1.63
C GLN A 259 13.81 -5.06 -1.82
N ARG A 260 14.18 -3.88 -2.31
CA ARG A 260 13.21 -2.90 -2.78
C ARG A 260 12.70 -3.30 -4.16
N VAL A 261 11.38 -3.49 -4.27
CA VAL A 261 10.71 -3.95 -5.49
C VAL A 261 10.56 -2.83 -6.50
N ASN A 262 10.08 -1.67 -6.05
CA ASN A 262 9.79 -0.53 -6.93
C ASN A 262 10.94 0.49 -6.98
N LYS A 263 10.84 1.43 -7.90
CA LYS A 263 11.78 2.56 -8.01
C LYS A 263 11.19 3.79 -7.31
N THR A 264 11.85 4.27 -6.26
CA THR A 264 11.45 5.51 -5.59
C THR A 264 11.56 6.72 -6.53
N SER A 265 10.76 7.75 -6.30
CA SER A 265 10.78 8.99 -7.12
C SER A 265 12.06 9.81 -6.90
N GLY A 266 12.77 9.62 -5.78
CA GLY A 266 14.06 10.24 -5.48
C GLY A 266 15.22 9.26 -5.68
N SER A 267 16.44 9.73 -5.38
CA SER A 267 17.67 8.90 -5.41
C SER A 267 17.70 7.86 -4.28
N ARG A 268 16.94 8.07 -3.22
CA ARG A 268 16.80 7.19 -2.06
C ARG A 268 15.35 7.12 -1.61
N GLU A 269 15.03 6.18 -0.72
CA GLU A 269 13.75 6.15 -0.02
C GLU A 269 13.55 7.45 0.77
N ARG A 270 12.32 7.94 0.81
CA ARG A 270 11.91 8.99 1.73
C ARG A 270 11.58 8.35 3.07
N ASP A 271 12.01 8.99 4.14
CA ASP A 271 11.62 8.59 5.48
C ASP A 271 10.11 8.76 5.68
N VAL A 272 9.46 7.77 6.27
CA VAL A 272 8.02 7.66 6.48
C VAL A 272 7.70 7.47 7.97
N SER A 273 6.45 7.73 8.35
CA SER A 273 6.02 7.68 9.74
C SER A 273 5.77 6.25 10.24
N ASP A 274 5.28 5.40 9.37
CA ASP A 274 4.95 4.01 9.65
C ASP A 274 4.92 3.17 8.37
N ILE A 275 4.81 1.87 8.56
CA ILE A 275 4.66 0.89 7.50
C ILE A 275 3.42 0.01 7.73
N VAL A 276 2.92 -0.57 6.65
CA VAL A 276 2.07 -1.77 6.63
C VAL A 276 2.95 -2.93 6.17
N TYR A 277 2.91 -4.05 6.89
CA TYR A 277 3.73 -5.19 6.52
C TYR A 277 3.05 -6.52 6.83
N PHE A 278 3.57 -7.56 6.17
CA PHE A 278 3.18 -8.95 6.41
C PHE A 278 4.37 -9.72 6.98
N THR A 279 4.08 -10.58 7.95
CA THR A 279 5.07 -11.43 8.64
C THR A 279 4.65 -12.90 8.59
N LYS A 280 5.51 -13.77 9.16
CA LYS A 280 5.23 -15.21 9.28
C LYS A 280 4.14 -15.50 10.28
#